data_6019184061d28de5d03e5f8407385225
#
_entry.id   6019184061d28de5d03e5f8407385225
#
_cell.length_a   1.000
_cell.length_b   1.000
_cell.length_c   1.000
_cell.angle_alpha   90.00
_cell.angle_beta   90.00
_cell.angle_gamma   90.00
#
_symmetry.space_group_name_H-M   'P 1'
#
loop_
_entity.id
_entity.type
_entity.pdbx_description
1 polymer ?
#
loop_
_entity_poly.entity_id
_entity_poly.type
_entity_poly.pdbx_seq_one_letter_code
_entity_poly.pdbx_strand_id
1 'polypeptide(L)'
;QAVLISEYRRIVASDVLNRVIKPVILFKTVKNTENIDNLYKDFIKLIENLSVNEINEIFEKSTLEAILKLKEKVEDINSFISAIKYGFRKDSCLVIHSKIKDKEEKLKYLNSLENPKNPIRAIFAVDILNEGWDVLNLFDIVKLDEAKKTANSTISEAQLIGRGARYFPFEY
;
A
#
# COMPACT_ATOMS: atom_id res chain seq x y z
N GLN A 1 6.73 -0.68 -8.22
CA GLN A 1 6.72 -2.11 -7.84
C GLN A 1 5.70 -2.42 -6.75
N ALA A 2 5.64 -1.70 -5.61
CA ALA A 2 4.71 -2.00 -4.52
C ALA A 2 3.24 -2.08 -4.96
N VAL A 3 2.79 -1.16 -5.84
CA VAL A 3 1.45 -1.19 -6.43
C VAL A 3 1.21 -2.47 -7.23
N LEU A 4 2.18 -2.89 -8.04
CA LEU A 4 2.08 -4.11 -8.84
C LEU A 4 2.01 -5.36 -7.96
N ILE A 5 2.79 -5.41 -6.88
CA ILE A 5 2.74 -6.52 -5.91
C ILE A 5 1.37 -6.56 -5.22
N SER A 6 0.83 -5.41 -4.84
CA SER A 6 -0.51 -5.29 -4.26
C SER A 6 -1.59 -5.80 -5.22
N GLU A 7 -1.50 -5.45 -6.52
CA GLU A 7 -2.43 -5.96 -7.54
C GLU A 7 -2.25 -7.46 -7.79
N TYR A 8 -1.03 -7.96 -7.80
CA TYR A 8 -0.77 -9.41 -7.88
C TYR A 8 -1.48 -10.18 -6.77
N ARG A 9 -1.36 -9.71 -5.51
CA ARG A 9 -2.05 -10.36 -4.39
C ARG A 9 -3.56 -10.33 -4.54
N ARG A 10 -4.12 -9.20 -5.00
CA ARG A 10 -5.55 -9.07 -5.25
C ARG A 10 -6.05 -10.07 -6.30
N ILE A 11 -5.30 -10.20 -7.41
CA ILE A 11 -5.61 -11.12 -8.51
C ILE A 11 -5.50 -12.56 -8.02
N VAL A 12 -4.41 -12.93 -7.36
CA VAL A 12 -4.20 -14.30 -6.87
C VAL A 12 -5.27 -14.70 -5.85
N ALA A 13 -5.65 -13.80 -4.94
CA ALA A 13 -6.71 -14.09 -3.98
C ALA A 13 -8.05 -14.35 -4.68
N SER A 14 -8.36 -13.59 -5.73
CA SER A 14 -9.57 -13.82 -6.54
C SER A 14 -9.50 -15.15 -7.29
N ASP A 15 -8.40 -15.38 -8.01
CA ASP A 15 -8.30 -16.52 -8.95
C ASP A 15 -8.10 -17.86 -8.24
N VAL A 16 -7.25 -17.87 -7.20
CA VAL A 16 -6.83 -19.12 -6.54
C VAL A 16 -7.67 -19.43 -5.32
N LEU A 17 -8.00 -18.41 -4.54
CA LEU A 17 -8.71 -18.57 -3.26
C LEU A 17 -10.21 -18.28 -3.36
N ASN A 18 -10.67 -17.82 -4.53
CA ASN A 18 -12.04 -17.32 -4.74
C ASN A 18 -12.46 -16.29 -3.64
N ARG A 19 -11.52 -15.41 -3.26
CA ARG A 19 -11.69 -14.41 -2.21
C ARG A 19 -11.41 -13.01 -2.73
N VAL A 20 -12.27 -12.08 -2.37
CA VAL A 20 -12.04 -10.66 -2.67
C VAL A 20 -11.29 -10.04 -1.50
N ILE A 21 -10.00 -9.79 -1.69
CA ILE A 21 -9.20 -9.04 -0.73
C ILE A 21 -8.92 -7.62 -1.25
N LYS A 22 -8.74 -6.71 -0.32
CA LYS A 22 -8.34 -5.33 -0.59
C LYS A 22 -6.98 -5.06 0.09
N PRO A 23 -5.86 -5.42 -0.56
CA PRO A 23 -4.54 -5.17 0.01
C PRO A 23 -4.27 -3.67 0.13
N VAL A 24 -3.80 -3.24 1.29
CA VAL A 24 -3.41 -1.86 1.58
C VAL A 24 -1.90 -1.76 1.66
N ILE A 25 -1.35 -0.69 1.09
CA ILE A 25 0.07 -0.36 1.12
C ILE A 25 0.29 0.78 2.12
N LEU A 26 1.23 0.62 3.03
CA LEU A 26 1.71 1.68 3.92
C LEU A 26 3.05 2.23 3.42
N PHE A 27 3.08 3.49 3.05
CA PHE A 27 4.30 4.26 2.83
C PHE A 27 4.65 5.00 4.11
N LYS A 28 5.76 4.64 4.75
CA LYS A 28 6.18 5.18 6.05
C LYS A 28 7.49 5.95 5.94
N THR A 29 7.52 7.14 6.54
CA THR A 29 8.76 7.90 6.84
C THR A 29 8.84 8.20 8.34
N VAL A 30 10.06 8.40 8.86
CA VAL A 30 10.27 8.54 10.31
C VAL A 30 10.25 10.00 10.75
N LYS A 31 10.59 10.98 9.90
CA LYS A 31 10.95 12.31 10.42
C LYS A 31 10.40 13.54 9.70
N ASN A 32 9.79 13.43 8.54
CA ASN A 32 9.47 14.64 7.79
C ASN A 32 8.07 14.63 7.19
N THR A 33 7.18 15.47 7.72
CA THR A 33 5.82 15.62 7.22
C THR A 33 5.76 16.20 5.81
N GLU A 34 6.70 17.09 5.45
CA GLU A 34 6.77 17.66 4.11
C GLU A 34 7.16 16.61 3.06
N ASN A 35 8.08 15.72 3.41
CA ASN A 35 8.49 14.63 2.53
C ASN A 35 7.32 13.68 2.23
N ILE A 36 6.47 13.38 3.22
CA ILE A 36 5.33 12.49 3.00
C ILE A 36 4.26 13.14 2.13
N ASP A 37 4.02 14.44 2.29
CA ASP A 37 3.08 15.19 1.45
C ASP A 37 3.58 15.28 -0.02
N ASN A 38 4.86 15.50 -0.21
CA ASN A 38 5.46 15.52 -1.55
C ASN A 38 5.43 14.13 -2.19
N LEU A 39 5.79 13.09 -1.45
CA LEU A 39 5.68 11.72 -1.93
C LEU A 39 4.25 11.36 -2.36
N TYR A 40 3.25 11.73 -1.55
CA TYR A 40 1.86 11.52 -1.92
C TYR A 40 1.51 12.21 -3.25
N LYS A 41 1.91 13.48 -3.43
CA LYS A 41 1.68 14.22 -4.66
C LYS A 41 2.36 13.55 -5.86
N ASP A 42 3.60 13.13 -5.68
CA ASP A 42 4.37 12.46 -6.74
C ASP A 42 3.80 11.07 -7.05
N PHE A 43 3.33 10.34 -6.03
CA PHE A 43 2.61 9.08 -6.23
C PHE A 43 1.33 9.26 -7.04
N ILE A 44 0.51 10.26 -6.71
CA ILE A 44 -0.73 10.53 -7.48
C ILE A 44 -0.40 10.87 -8.94
N LYS A 45 0.59 11.74 -9.18
CA LYS A 45 1.04 12.06 -10.55
C LYS A 45 1.53 10.83 -11.30
N LEU A 46 2.29 9.96 -10.63
CA LEU A 46 2.79 8.72 -11.22
C LEU A 46 1.63 7.80 -11.61
N ILE A 47 0.64 7.61 -10.73
CA ILE A 47 -0.53 6.79 -11.03
C ILE A 47 -1.37 7.37 -12.18
N GLU A 48 -1.63 8.68 -12.16
CA GLU A 48 -2.40 9.35 -13.21
C GLU A 48 -1.73 9.23 -14.60
N ASN A 49 -0.39 9.34 -14.65
CA ASN A 49 0.39 9.28 -15.88
C ASN A 49 0.90 7.88 -16.24
N LEU A 50 0.57 6.86 -15.45
CA LEU A 50 1.05 5.50 -15.67
C LEU A 50 0.77 5.03 -17.10
N SER A 51 1.80 4.56 -17.78
CA SER A 51 1.78 4.17 -19.18
C SER A 51 2.15 2.70 -19.40
N VAL A 52 1.84 2.18 -20.59
CA VAL A 52 2.22 0.82 -21.01
C VAL A 52 3.73 0.63 -20.97
N ASN A 53 4.50 1.65 -21.40
CA ASN A 53 5.95 1.57 -21.43
C ASN A 53 6.55 1.40 -20.04
N GLU A 54 6.04 2.15 -19.03
CA GLU A 54 6.52 2.05 -17.66
C GLU A 54 6.21 0.68 -17.02
N ILE A 55 5.04 0.12 -17.29
CA ILE A 55 4.69 -1.23 -16.82
C ILE A 55 5.59 -2.27 -17.48
N ASN A 56 5.79 -2.20 -18.80
CA ASN A 56 6.66 -3.12 -19.52
C ASN A 56 8.11 -3.02 -19.03
N GLU A 57 8.61 -1.83 -18.78
CA GLU A 57 9.95 -1.62 -18.23
C GLU A 57 10.12 -2.31 -16.86
N ILE A 58 9.10 -2.21 -15.98
CA ILE A 58 9.12 -2.89 -14.69
C ILE A 58 9.07 -4.40 -14.87
N PHE A 59 8.23 -4.91 -15.78
CA PHE A 59 8.12 -6.33 -16.08
C PHE A 59 9.42 -6.93 -16.67
N GLU A 60 10.16 -6.15 -17.41
CA GLU A 60 11.44 -6.60 -18.00
C GLU A 60 12.61 -6.55 -17.01
N LYS A 61 12.64 -5.52 -16.16
CA LYS A 61 13.76 -5.28 -15.24
C LYS A 61 13.60 -5.96 -13.88
N SER A 62 12.39 -6.35 -13.50
CA SER A 62 12.14 -6.90 -12.17
C SER A 62 12.58 -8.36 -12.08
N THR A 63 13.25 -8.68 -10.98
CA THR A 63 13.60 -10.07 -10.58
C THR A 63 12.67 -10.60 -9.49
N LEU A 64 11.67 -9.82 -9.07
CA LEU A 64 10.73 -10.22 -8.02
C LEU A 64 9.73 -11.24 -8.57
N GLU A 65 9.66 -12.40 -7.95
CA GLU A 65 8.77 -13.50 -8.36
C GLU A 65 7.31 -13.07 -8.52
N ALA A 66 6.81 -12.23 -7.61
CA ALA A 66 5.44 -11.69 -7.68
C ALA A 66 5.21 -10.86 -8.95
N ILE A 67 6.21 -10.10 -9.41
CA ILE A 67 6.11 -9.29 -10.64
C ILE A 67 6.19 -10.19 -11.87
N LEU A 68 7.05 -11.19 -11.85
CA LEU A 68 7.16 -12.17 -12.95
C LEU A 68 5.85 -12.94 -13.13
N LYS A 69 5.26 -13.43 -12.04
CA LYS A 69 3.96 -14.11 -12.07
C LYS A 69 2.80 -13.19 -12.45
N LEU A 70 2.88 -11.90 -12.05
CA LEU A 70 1.88 -10.91 -12.46
C LEU A 70 1.91 -10.70 -13.98
N LYS A 71 3.11 -10.59 -14.58
CA LYS A 71 3.28 -10.46 -16.03
C LYS A 71 2.58 -11.57 -16.79
N GLU A 72 2.65 -12.81 -16.31
CA GLU A 72 1.99 -13.98 -16.91
C GLU A 72 0.45 -13.92 -16.84
N LYS A 73 -0.09 -13.19 -15.82
CA LYS A 73 -1.54 -13.06 -15.58
C LYS A 73 -2.19 -11.87 -16.28
N VAL A 74 -1.39 -10.91 -16.72
CA VAL A 74 -1.91 -9.69 -17.38
C VAL A 74 -2.11 -9.96 -18.87
N GLU A 75 -3.34 -10.26 -19.25
CA GLU A 75 -3.73 -10.48 -20.65
C GLU A 75 -3.87 -9.16 -21.42
N ASP A 76 -4.52 -8.17 -20.82
CA ASP A 76 -4.69 -6.82 -21.38
C ASP A 76 -4.07 -5.76 -20.46
N ILE A 77 -2.93 -5.23 -20.90
CA ILE A 77 -2.16 -4.23 -20.16
C ILE A 77 -2.92 -2.90 -19.98
N ASN A 78 -3.77 -2.52 -20.96
CA ASN A 78 -4.52 -1.27 -20.86
C ASN A 78 -5.63 -1.35 -19.80
N SER A 79 -6.36 -2.47 -19.79
CA SER A 79 -7.34 -2.75 -18.74
C SER A 79 -6.67 -2.85 -17.38
N PHE A 80 -5.50 -3.47 -17.29
CA PHE A 80 -4.73 -3.55 -16.05
C PHE A 80 -4.29 -2.17 -15.54
N ILE A 81 -3.77 -1.29 -16.41
CA ILE A 81 -3.43 0.10 -16.06
C ILE A 81 -4.65 0.87 -15.59
N SER A 82 -5.78 0.70 -16.28
CA SER A 82 -7.05 1.34 -15.90
C SER A 82 -7.51 0.91 -14.50
N ALA A 83 -7.37 -0.37 -14.17
CA ALA A 83 -7.66 -0.92 -12.85
C ALA A 83 -6.73 -0.33 -11.76
N ILE A 84 -5.43 -0.19 -12.05
CA ILE A 84 -4.47 0.47 -11.15
C ILE A 84 -4.86 1.92 -10.91
N LYS A 85 -5.11 2.70 -11.97
CA LYS A 85 -5.50 4.11 -11.87
C LYS A 85 -6.77 4.28 -11.05
N TYR A 86 -7.75 3.41 -11.24
CA TYR A 86 -8.98 3.42 -10.45
C TYR A 86 -8.73 3.02 -8.99
N GLY A 87 -7.95 1.97 -8.75
CA GLY A 87 -7.68 1.44 -7.42
C GLY A 87 -6.85 2.36 -6.53
N PHE A 88 -5.94 3.15 -7.13
CA PHE A 88 -5.03 4.05 -6.42
C PHE A 88 -5.28 5.53 -6.74
N ARG A 89 -6.51 5.88 -7.12
CA ARG A 89 -6.90 7.28 -7.32
C ARG A 89 -6.83 8.08 -6.02
N LYS A 90 -6.87 9.39 -6.12
CA LYS A 90 -6.74 10.33 -4.99
C LYS A 90 -7.59 9.95 -3.78
N ASP A 91 -8.86 9.58 -3.99
CA ASP A 91 -9.80 9.21 -2.92
C ASP A 91 -9.49 7.84 -2.28
N SER A 92 -8.62 7.05 -2.91
CA SER A 92 -8.14 5.77 -2.38
C SER A 92 -6.79 5.90 -1.67
N CYS A 93 -6.31 7.12 -1.47
CA CYS A 93 -5.04 7.42 -0.82
C CYS A 93 -5.26 8.30 0.40
N LEU A 94 -4.66 7.92 1.52
CA LEU A 94 -4.79 8.62 2.80
C LEU A 94 -3.43 9.15 3.25
N VAL A 95 -3.33 10.46 3.49
CA VAL A 95 -2.16 11.04 4.15
C VAL A 95 -2.47 11.29 5.61
N ILE A 96 -1.59 10.85 6.52
CA ILE A 96 -1.76 11.04 7.95
C ILE A 96 -0.43 11.36 8.64
N HIS A 97 -0.41 12.48 9.37
CA HIS A 97 0.72 12.93 10.20
C HIS A 97 0.22 13.90 11.30
N SER A 98 1.08 14.28 12.23
CA SER A 98 0.71 15.09 13.40
C SER A 98 0.15 16.48 13.06
N LYS A 99 0.53 17.06 11.93
CA LYS A 99 0.14 18.42 11.50
C LYS A 99 -1.10 18.45 10.59
N ILE A 100 -1.72 17.30 10.31
CA ILE A 100 -2.81 17.26 9.34
C ILE A 100 -4.11 17.79 9.95
N LYS A 101 -4.87 18.53 9.14
CA LYS A 101 -6.24 18.92 9.46
C LYS A 101 -7.14 17.67 9.32
N ASP A 102 -8.26 17.64 10.02
CA ASP A 102 -9.26 16.56 9.95
C ASP A 102 -8.74 15.17 10.37
N LYS A 103 -7.81 15.17 11.35
CA LYS A 103 -7.17 13.94 11.84
C LYS A 103 -8.19 12.90 12.34
N GLU A 104 -9.25 13.33 13.01
CA GLU A 104 -10.28 12.42 13.54
C GLU A 104 -11.04 11.69 12.43
N GLU A 105 -11.39 12.39 11.35
CA GLU A 105 -12.05 11.78 10.20
C GLU A 105 -11.12 10.77 9.52
N LYS A 106 -9.86 11.12 9.34
CA LYS A 106 -8.85 10.24 8.75
C LYS A 106 -8.58 8.99 9.60
N LEU A 107 -8.62 9.12 10.92
CA LEU A 107 -8.52 7.98 11.84
C LEU A 107 -9.72 7.03 11.69
N LYS A 108 -10.93 7.53 11.40
CA LYS A 108 -12.08 6.66 11.10
C LYS A 108 -11.83 5.80 9.86
N TYR A 109 -11.24 6.38 8.80
CA TYR A 109 -10.83 5.59 7.63
C TYR A 109 -9.78 4.55 7.98
N LEU A 110 -8.76 4.89 8.79
CA LEU A 110 -7.74 3.95 9.22
C LEU A 110 -8.33 2.79 10.03
N ASN A 111 -9.24 3.07 10.94
CA ASN A 111 -9.84 2.05 11.80
C ASN A 111 -10.91 1.20 11.09
N SER A 112 -11.28 1.55 9.87
CA SER A 112 -12.26 0.84 9.07
C SER A 112 -11.69 0.25 7.77
N LEU A 113 -10.38 0.08 7.67
CA LEU A 113 -9.71 -0.40 6.44
C LEU A 113 -10.23 -1.76 5.98
N GLU A 114 -10.65 -2.62 6.89
CA GLU A 114 -11.21 -3.94 6.60
C GLU A 114 -12.64 -3.88 6.03
N ASN A 115 -13.32 -2.75 6.21
CA ASN A 115 -14.65 -2.59 5.65
C ASN A 115 -14.57 -2.56 4.11
N PRO A 116 -15.33 -3.40 3.39
CA PRO A 116 -15.36 -3.41 1.92
C PRO A 116 -15.72 -2.06 1.30
N LYS A 117 -16.51 -1.22 2.00
CA LYS A 117 -16.90 0.12 1.54
C LYS A 117 -15.82 1.18 1.74
N ASN A 118 -14.77 0.89 2.52
CA ASN A 118 -13.65 1.81 2.70
C ASN A 118 -12.80 1.82 1.42
N PRO A 119 -12.59 2.96 0.74
CA PRO A 119 -11.90 3.01 -0.54
C PRO A 119 -10.37 2.95 -0.42
N ILE A 120 -9.80 3.08 0.78
CA ILE A 120 -8.36 3.29 0.97
C ILE A 120 -7.55 2.06 0.56
N ARG A 121 -6.55 2.30 -0.31
CA ARG A 121 -5.59 1.34 -0.84
C ARG A 121 -4.13 1.72 -0.55
N ALA A 122 -3.84 3.00 -0.33
CA ALA A 122 -2.52 3.48 0.01
C ALA A 122 -2.59 4.47 1.18
N ILE A 123 -1.68 4.31 2.14
CA ILE A 123 -1.55 5.18 3.31
C ILE A 123 -0.15 5.76 3.31
N PHE A 124 -0.07 7.07 3.48
CA PHE A 124 1.17 7.84 3.59
C PHE A 124 1.27 8.39 5.00
N ALA A 125 2.18 7.85 5.83
CA ALA A 125 2.21 8.14 7.26
C ALA A 125 3.60 8.54 7.76
N VAL A 126 3.62 9.49 8.70
CA VAL A 126 4.79 9.85 9.51
C VAL A 126 4.52 9.40 10.93
N ASP A 127 5.25 8.41 11.40
CA ASP A 127 5.39 7.94 12.81
C ASP A 127 4.11 7.81 13.67
N ILE A 128 2.92 7.80 13.06
CA ILE A 128 1.63 7.83 13.79
C ILE A 128 1.09 6.43 14.09
N LEU A 129 1.58 5.40 13.40
CA LEU A 129 0.98 4.06 13.42
C LEU A 129 1.70 3.10 14.39
N ASN A 130 2.36 3.65 15.43
CA ASN A 130 3.18 2.84 16.33
C ASN A 130 2.39 2.14 17.45
N GLU A 131 1.25 2.69 17.88
CA GLU A 131 0.47 2.13 18.98
C GLU A 131 -1.02 1.97 18.64
N GLY A 132 -1.60 0.83 19.00
CA GLY A 132 -3.06 0.62 18.98
C GLY A 132 -3.71 0.40 17.60
N TRP A 133 -2.97 0.52 16.50
CA TRP A 133 -3.52 0.29 15.16
C TRP A 133 -3.37 -1.18 14.75
N ASP A 134 -4.49 -1.84 14.58
CA ASP A 134 -4.56 -3.26 14.26
C ASP A 134 -5.50 -3.48 13.08
N VAL A 135 -4.92 -3.83 11.93
CA VAL A 135 -5.68 -4.10 10.69
C VAL A 135 -5.12 -5.33 9.98
N LEU A 136 -6.01 -6.14 9.45
CA LEU A 136 -5.67 -7.41 8.81
C LEU A 136 -5.33 -7.28 7.33
N ASN A 137 -5.70 -6.17 6.68
CA ASN A 137 -5.49 -5.96 5.25
C ASN A 137 -4.28 -5.08 4.90
N LEU A 138 -3.37 -4.85 5.84
CA LEU A 138 -2.07 -4.25 5.58
C LEU A 138 -1.11 -5.33 5.05
N PHE A 139 -0.85 -5.34 3.75
CA PHE A 139 -0.04 -6.35 3.11
C PHE A 139 1.37 -5.89 2.74
N ASP A 140 1.56 -4.60 2.53
CA ASP A 140 2.83 -4.03 2.09
C ASP A 140 3.23 -2.83 2.93
N ILE A 141 4.49 -2.80 3.34
CA ILE A 141 5.09 -1.69 4.08
C ILE A 141 6.31 -1.21 3.31
N VAL A 142 6.26 0.04 2.83
CA VAL A 142 7.35 0.71 2.12
C VAL A 142 7.97 1.74 3.05
N LYS A 143 9.19 1.47 3.51
CA LYS A 143 9.99 2.44 4.28
C LYS A 143 10.75 3.33 3.34
N LEU A 144 10.68 4.62 3.56
CA LEU A 144 11.30 5.65 2.70
C LEU A 144 12.60 6.18 3.26
N ASP A 145 12.81 6.00 4.57
CA ASP A 145 13.99 6.46 5.27
C ASP A 145 14.66 5.29 6.01
N GLU A 146 15.99 5.24 5.98
CA GLU A 146 16.75 4.44 6.93
C GLU A 146 16.84 5.21 8.26
N ALA A 147 16.04 4.80 9.24
CA ALA A 147 16.20 5.30 10.61
C ALA A 147 17.57 4.85 11.15
N LYS A 148 18.27 5.74 11.86
CA LYS A 148 19.43 5.32 12.66
C LYS A 148 18.97 4.19 13.58
N LYS A 149 19.66 3.04 13.52
CA LYS A 149 19.36 1.85 14.32
C LYS A 149 19.53 2.19 15.81
N THR A 150 18.43 2.48 16.47
CA THR A 150 18.33 2.58 17.93
C THR A 150 17.47 1.43 18.43
N ALA A 151 17.65 1.00 19.68
CA ALA A 151 16.82 -0.08 20.26
C ALA A 151 15.31 0.19 20.10
N ASN A 152 14.88 1.43 20.35
CA ASN A 152 13.48 1.84 20.21
C ASN A 152 13.00 1.79 18.75
N SER A 153 13.83 2.16 17.77
CA SER A 153 13.44 2.07 16.36
C SER A 153 13.30 0.62 15.91
N THR A 154 14.13 -0.27 16.42
CA THR A 154 14.06 -1.72 16.14
C THR A 154 12.79 -2.35 16.71
N ILE A 155 12.40 -1.98 17.93
CA ILE A 155 11.16 -2.47 18.55
C ILE A 155 9.93 -1.98 17.76
N SER A 156 9.88 -0.70 17.41
CA SER A 156 8.78 -0.13 16.61
C SER A 156 8.68 -0.77 15.21
N GLU A 157 9.81 -1.09 14.60
CA GLU A 157 9.84 -1.82 13.33
C GLU A 157 9.34 -3.25 13.46
N ALA A 158 9.78 -3.98 14.49
CA ALA A 158 9.32 -5.34 14.74
C ALA A 158 7.81 -5.40 14.99
N GLN A 159 7.26 -4.44 15.74
CA GLN A 159 5.82 -4.31 15.97
C GLN A 159 5.06 -4.04 14.68
N LEU A 160 5.57 -3.16 13.80
CA LEU A 160 4.95 -2.84 12.52
C LEU A 160 4.98 -4.05 11.57
N ILE A 161 6.12 -4.76 11.49
CA ILE A 161 6.25 -5.99 10.70
C ILE A 161 5.30 -7.06 11.22
N GLY A 162 5.20 -7.23 12.53
CA GLY A 162 4.28 -8.19 13.16
C GLY A 162 2.81 -7.91 12.85
N ARG A 163 2.44 -6.65 12.64
CA ARG A 163 1.08 -6.28 12.19
C ARG A 163 0.83 -6.61 10.73
N GLY A 164 1.79 -6.35 9.84
CA GLY A 164 1.69 -6.68 8.43
C GLY A 164 1.81 -8.18 8.14
N ALA A 165 2.35 -8.96 9.08
CA ALA A 165 2.49 -10.42 8.96
C ALA A 165 1.28 -11.20 9.50
N ARG A 166 0.22 -10.52 9.96
CA ARG A 166 -1.00 -11.20 10.41
C ARG A 166 -1.71 -11.84 9.23
N TYR A 167 -2.14 -13.08 9.44
CA TYR A 167 -2.99 -13.77 8.46
C TYR A 167 -4.36 -13.10 8.45
N PHE A 168 -4.81 -12.75 7.26
CA PHE A 168 -6.23 -12.43 7.06
C PHE A 168 -7.03 -13.69 7.44
N PRO A 169 -8.00 -13.61 8.37
CA PRO A 169 -8.78 -14.77 8.75
C PRO A 169 -9.63 -15.18 7.55
N PHE A 170 -9.20 -16.23 6.87
CA PHE A 170 -10.06 -16.92 5.94
C PHE A 170 -10.98 -17.79 6.80
N GLU A 171 -12.27 -17.48 6.80
CA GLU A 171 -13.26 -18.41 7.32
C GLU A 171 -13.22 -19.65 6.42
N TYR A 172 -12.95 -20.79 7.04
CA TYR A 172 -12.99 -22.11 6.39
C TYR A 172 -14.42 -22.58 6.26
#